data_c6ed5925b8475e77a8f1d3f778229f62
#
_entry.id   c6ed5925b8475e77a8f1d3f778229f62
#
_cell.length_a   1.000
_cell.length_b   1.000
_cell.length_c   1.000
_cell.angle_alpha   90.00
_cell.angle_beta   90.00
_cell.angle_gamma   90.00
#
_symmetry.space_group_name_H-M   'P 1'
#
loop_
_entity.id
_entity.type
_entity.pdbx_description
1 polymer ?
#
loop_
_entity_poly.entity_id
_entity_poly.type
_entity_poly.pdbx_seq_one_letter_code
_entity_poly.pdbx_strand_id
1 'polypeptide(L)'
;MSSLAIRYHQYGKLQECLVAEEVSLPEIEPDQVHIKLLAASINPSDFGMIMGSYGQKKELPAVAGREGVGEIIEIGKNVNHLKPGQWVQFPESLGTWQEACVIDAEGLKVLPEGLPIEMAATLFINPPTAWRLLHDFVELKSGDWIIQNAANSAVGIFVIQLAKKLGIKTLNIVRRKELKEKLKELGADEVFSEEEEYWKTGPEITGGKGIKLALNSVGGESAINLIKGLSPGGTHVTFGAMSFEPIRFPTRQLIFGDIKLAGFWIDSWMRSHSQKEVDTQFENIYALIKEGTFSTIVEKWYSLSAFKEALEHAAQPRFGKILFRGEE
;
A
#
# COMPACT_ATOMS: atom_id res chain seq x y z
N MET A 1 -14.19 -10.66 27.70
CA MET A 1 -12.84 -10.05 27.63
C MET A 1 -13.00 -8.65 27.06
N SER A 2 -12.18 -7.65 27.47
CA SER A 2 -12.13 -6.34 26.81
C SER A 2 -10.93 -6.27 25.89
N SER A 3 -11.00 -5.43 24.88
CA SER A 3 -9.96 -5.23 23.86
C SER A 3 -9.95 -3.75 23.48
N LEU A 4 -8.76 -3.15 23.39
CA LEU A 4 -8.60 -1.79 22.93
C LEU A 4 -8.86 -1.72 21.42
N ALA A 5 -9.66 -0.75 20.99
CA ALA A 5 -9.91 -0.44 19.60
C ALA A 5 -9.84 1.06 19.34
N ILE A 6 -9.25 1.45 18.20
CA ILE A 6 -9.23 2.83 17.74
C ILE A 6 -10.43 3.05 16.82
N ARG A 7 -11.42 3.79 17.34
CA ARG A 7 -12.73 3.95 16.69
C ARG A 7 -12.99 5.40 16.25
N TYR A 8 -13.93 5.54 15.33
CA TYR A 8 -14.50 6.84 14.95
C TYR A 8 -16.02 6.73 14.82
N HIS A 9 -16.71 7.76 15.37
CA HIS A 9 -18.18 7.84 15.41
C HIS A 9 -18.73 8.79 14.35
N GLN A 10 -17.87 9.56 13.72
CA GLN A 10 -18.17 10.47 12.61
C GLN A 10 -16.98 10.55 11.67
N TYR A 11 -17.24 10.90 10.42
CA TYR A 11 -16.18 11.23 9.47
C TYR A 11 -15.63 12.63 9.75
N GLY A 12 -14.32 12.82 9.58
CA GLY A 12 -13.70 14.13 9.77
C GLY A 12 -12.19 14.04 9.93
N LYS A 13 -11.59 15.08 10.51
CA LYS A 13 -10.16 15.09 10.76
C LYS A 13 -9.76 14.05 11.81
N LEU A 14 -8.64 13.37 11.57
CA LEU A 14 -8.20 12.26 12.42
C LEU A 14 -8.10 12.63 13.89
N GLN A 15 -7.56 13.82 14.19
CA GLN A 15 -7.36 14.29 15.56
C GLN A 15 -8.68 14.54 16.31
N GLU A 16 -9.77 14.80 15.58
CA GLU A 16 -11.08 15.13 16.11
C GLU A 16 -12.00 13.90 16.21
N CYS A 17 -11.77 12.90 15.33
CA CYS A 17 -12.70 11.76 15.16
C CYS A 17 -12.25 10.50 15.87
N LEU A 18 -10.93 10.27 16.00
CA LEU A 18 -10.38 9.02 16.52
C LEU A 18 -10.32 9.01 18.03
N VAL A 19 -10.86 7.95 18.61
CA VAL A 19 -10.83 7.70 20.06
C VAL A 19 -10.38 6.26 20.32
N ALA A 20 -9.66 6.06 21.42
CA ALA A 20 -9.34 4.75 21.94
C ALA A 20 -10.48 4.30 22.88
N GLU A 21 -11.07 3.17 22.61
CA GLU A 21 -12.18 2.63 23.39
C GLU A 21 -11.93 1.18 23.77
N GLU A 22 -12.28 0.82 25.00
CA GLU A 22 -12.39 -0.57 25.43
C GLU A 22 -13.70 -1.15 24.89
N VAL A 23 -13.59 -2.18 24.07
CA VAL A 23 -14.74 -2.90 23.50
C VAL A 23 -14.82 -4.30 24.09
N SER A 24 -16.02 -4.73 24.44
CA SER A 24 -16.24 -6.10 24.91
C SER A 24 -16.21 -7.06 23.71
N LEU A 25 -15.35 -8.07 23.77
CA LEU A 25 -15.37 -9.15 22.80
C LEU A 25 -16.53 -10.11 23.12
N PRO A 26 -17.32 -10.52 22.11
CA PRO A 26 -18.33 -11.54 22.30
C PRO A 26 -17.69 -12.90 22.63
N GLU A 27 -18.47 -13.82 23.22
CA GLU A 27 -18.08 -15.23 23.28
C GLU A 27 -18.04 -15.80 21.87
N ILE A 28 -17.12 -16.74 21.63
CA ILE A 28 -16.96 -17.39 20.32
C ILE A 28 -18.13 -18.33 20.05
N GLU A 29 -18.80 -18.11 18.93
CA GLU A 29 -19.81 -19.03 18.42
C GLU A 29 -19.16 -20.24 17.71
N PRO A 30 -19.94 -21.33 17.47
CA PRO A 30 -19.41 -22.59 16.94
C PRO A 30 -18.60 -22.46 15.62
N ASP A 31 -18.92 -21.51 14.76
CA ASP A 31 -18.32 -21.31 13.43
C ASP A 31 -17.34 -20.11 13.38
N GLN A 32 -17.02 -19.54 14.56
CA GLN A 32 -16.19 -18.36 14.70
C GLN A 32 -14.78 -18.66 15.20
N VAL A 33 -13.92 -17.67 15.06
CA VAL A 33 -12.55 -17.67 15.61
C VAL A 33 -12.29 -16.36 16.36
N HIS A 34 -11.41 -16.43 17.34
CA HIS A 34 -10.86 -15.30 18.05
C HIS A 34 -9.47 -15.03 17.48
N ILE A 35 -9.26 -13.80 16.96
CA ILE A 35 -8.00 -13.35 16.38
C ILE A 35 -7.41 -12.25 17.26
N LYS A 36 -6.14 -12.40 17.64
CA LYS A 36 -5.32 -11.37 18.28
C LYS A 36 -4.49 -10.63 17.23
N LEU A 37 -4.43 -9.31 17.30
CA LEU A 37 -3.58 -8.53 16.42
C LEU A 37 -2.10 -8.82 16.70
N LEU A 38 -1.34 -9.09 15.66
CA LEU A 38 0.12 -9.13 15.71
C LEU A 38 0.72 -7.81 15.23
N ALA A 39 0.24 -7.31 14.09
CA ALA A 39 0.68 -6.03 13.55
C ALA A 39 -0.34 -5.44 12.57
N ALA A 40 -0.42 -4.11 12.52
CA ALA A 40 -1.21 -3.38 11.53
C ALA A 40 -0.42 -2.21 10.95
N SER A 41 -0.70 -1.84 9.71
CA SER A 41 -0.04 -0.72 9.05
C SER A 41 -0.87 0.57 9.12
N ILE A 42 -0.17 1.69 8.92
CA ILE A 42 -0.79 3.00 8.68
C ILE A 42 -0.55 3.37 7.21
N ASN A 43 -1.64 3.57 6.47
CA ASN A 43 -1.64 3.94 5.06
C ASN A 43 -2.37 5.27 4.82
N PRO A 44 -2.06 6.02 3.77
CA PRO A 44 -2.86 7.19 3.37
C PRO A 44 -4.34 6.86 3.15
N SER A 45 -4.66 5.64 2.74
CA SER A 45 -6.04 5.19 2.56
C SER A 45 -6.82 5.07 3.87
N ASP A 46 -6.16 4.79 5.00
CA ASP A 46 -6.80 4.82 6.32
C ASP A 46 -7.30 6.24 6.63
N PHE A 47 -6.47 7.24 6.33
CA PHE A 47 -6.84 8.65 6.50
C PHE A 47 -8.04 9.02 5.63
N GLY A 48 -8.02 8.63 4.36
CA GLY A 48 -9.16 8.84 3.45
C GLY A 48 -10.46 8.19 3.94
N MET A 49 -10.38 6.98 4.51
CA MET A 49 -11.52 6.27 5.12
C MET A 49 -12.10 7.05 6.31
N ILE A 50 -11.25 7.46 7.25
CA ILE A 50 -11.66 8.21 8.46
C ILE A 50 -12.22 9.59 8.09
N MET A 51 -11.64 10.26 7.09
CA MET A 51 -12.15 11.54 6.58
C MET A 51 -13.42 11.40 5.75
N GLY A 52 -13.83 10.19 5.37
CA GLY A 52 -14.98 9.93 4.51
C GLY A 52 -14.79 10.34 3.05
N SER A 53 -13.54 10.56 2.61
CA SER A 53 -13.14 10.94 1.25
C SER A 53 -12.64 9.78 0.39
N TYR A 54 -12.50 8.58 0.97
CA TYR A 54 -12.11 7.37 0.24
C TYR A 54 -13.28 6.77 -0.54
N GLY A 55 -12.99 5.97 -1.57
CA GLY A 55 -14.00 5.38 -2.48
C GLY A 55 -15.02 4.44 -1.82
N GLN A 56 -14.82 4.07 -0.57
CA GLN A 56 -15.75 3.32 0.27
C GLN A 56 -15.92 4.00 1.61
N LYS A 57 -17.11 3.84 2.21
CA LYS A 57 -17.41 4.32 3.57
C LYS A 57 -17.83 3.14 4.44
N LYS A 58 -17.33 3.10 5.67
CA LYS A 58 -17.78 2.13 6.68
C LYS A 58 -19.03 2.66 7.38
N GLU A 59 -19.91 1.77 7.82
CA GLU A 59 -20.97 2.13 8.76
C GLU A 59 -20.37 2.57 10.09
N LEU A 60 -20.94 3.62 10.68
CA LEU A 60 -20.47 4.19 11.93
C LEU A 60 -21.29 3.72 13.13
N PRO A 61 -20.69 3.49 14.29
CA PRO A 61 -19.29 3.69 14.63
C PRO A 61 -18.39 2.58 14.05
N ALA A 62 -17.19 2.91 13.59
CA ALA A 62 -16.29 1.98 12.93
C ALA A 62 -14.91 1.94 13.60
N VAL A 63 -14.24 0.79 13.54
CA VAL A 63 -12.83 0.65 13.88
C VAL A 63 -11.97 1.07 12.69
N ALA A 64 -10.92 1.81 12.95
CA ALA A 64 -9.96 2.27 11.95
C ALA A 64 -9.02 1.14 11.48
N GLY A 65 -8.23 1.44 10.43
CA GLY A 65 -7.24 0.53 9.87
C GLY A 65 -7.79 -0.39 8.77
N ARG A 66 -6.95 -0.67 7.78
CA ARG A 66 -7.31 -1.41 6.57
C ARG A 66 -6.55 -2.72 6.40
N GLU A 67 -5.29 -2.78 6.78
CA GLU A 67 -4.48 -3.99 6.64
C GLU A 67 -3.69 -4.29 7.89
N GLY A 68 -3.55 -5.57 8.16
CA GLY A 68 -2.82 -6.09 9.30
C GLY A 68 -2.77 -7.61 9.27
N VAL A 69 -2.02 -8.16 10.19
CA VAL A 69 -1.91 -9.60 10.46
C VAL A 69 -2.31 -9.89 11.89
N GLY A 70 -3.05 -10.96 12.08
CA GLY A 70 -3.43 -11.47 13.40
C GLY A 70 -3.10 -12.95 13.53
N GLU A 71 -3.12 -13.42 14.76
CA GLU A 71 -2.97 -14.83 15.12
C GLU A 71 -4.29 -15.37 15.62
N ILE A 72 -4.68 -16.53 15.14
CA ILE A 72 -5.83 -17.26 15.69
C ILE A 72 -5.44 -17.77 17.06
N ILE A 73 -6.16 -17.34 18.11
CA ILE A 73 -5.90 -17.79 19.48
C ILE A 73 -6.93 -18.80 19.97
N GLU A 74 -8.14 -18.79 19.40
CA GLU A 74 -9.21 -19.74 19.73
C GLU A 74 -10.10 -20.00 18.51
N ILE A 75 -10.65 -21.22 18.41
CA ILE A 75 -11.54 -21.63 17.33
C ILE A 75 -12.84 -22.22 17.90
N GLY A 76 -13.97 -21.95 17.26
CA GLY A 76 -15.26 -22.55 17.56
C GLY A 76 -15.29 -24.03 17.21
N LYS A 77 -16.18 -24.76 17.84
CA LYS A 77 -16.26 -26.25 17.78
C LYS A 77 -16.50 -26.83 16.38
N ASN A 78 -17.06 -26.05 15.47
CA ASN A 78 -17.31 -26.47 14.08
C ASN A 78 -16.15 -26.10 13.12
N VAL A 79 -15.16 -25.31 13.57
CA VAL A 79 -14.04 -24.87 12.73
C VAL A 79 -12.99 -25.97 12.66
N ASN A 80 -12.87 -26.61 11.48
CA ASN A 80 -11.97 -27.75 11.27
C ASN A 80 -10.81 -27.45 10.32
N HIS A 81 -10.87 -26.33 9.62
CA HIS A 81 -9.89 -25.94 8.57
C HIS A 81 -8.86 -24.92 9.06
N LEU A 82 -9.02 -24.40 10.26
CA LEU A 82 -8.10 -23.45 10.90
C LEU A 82 -7.60 -24.02 12.23
N LYS A 83 -6.46 -23.48 12.73
CA LYS A 83 -5.84 -23.89 13.98
C LYS A 83 -5.32 -22.67 14.76
N PRO A 84 -5.35 -22.71 16.11
CA PRO A 84 -4.65 -21.73 16.93
C PRO A 84 -3.16 -21.67 16.55
N GLY A 85 -2.57 -20.48 16.61
CA GLY A 85 -1.20 -20.18 16.20
C GLY A 85 -1.04 -19.85 14.74
N GLN A 86 -2.03 -20.08 13.88
CA GLN A 86 -1.95 -19.65 12.48
C GLN A 86 -2.07 -18.14 12.33
N TRP A 87 -1.23 -17.57 11.48
CA TRP A 87 -1.34 -16.18 11.09
C TRP A 87 -2.36 -16.03 9.97
N VAL A 88 -3.23 -15.06 10.13
CA VAL A 88 -4.29 -14.74 9.16
C VAL A 88 -4.27 -13.25 8.81
N GLN A 89 -4.79 -12.94 7.62
CA GLN A 89 -5.11 -11.56 7.31
C GLN A 89 -6.12 -11.06 8.34
N PHE A 90 -5.77 -9.98 9.05
CA PHE A 90 -6.72 -9.35 9.97
C PHE A 90 -7.86 -8.73 9.17
N PRO A 91 -9.13 -9.00 9.53
CA PRO A 91 -10.27 -8.61 8.69
C PRO A 91 -10.44 -7.10 8.53
N GLU A 92 -10.31 -6.58 7.29
CA GLU A 92 -10.52 -5.16 6.99
C GLU A 92 -11.95 -4.71 7.32
N SER A 93 -12.93 -5.59 7.15
CA SER A 93 -14.35 -5.30 7.44
C SER A 93 -14.56 -4.84 8.88
N LEU A 94 -13.85 -5.45 9.82
CA LEU A 94 -13.91 -5.10 11.25
C LEU A 94 -12.99 -3.93 11.63
N GLY A 95 -12.02 -3.57 10.76
CA GLY A 95 -10.96 -2.62 11.05
C GLY A 95 -9.78 -3.27 11.76
N THR A 96 -8.57 -2.85 11.41
CA THR A 96 -7.35 -3.54 11.87
C THR A 96 -6.67 -2.86 13.08
N TRP A 97 -7.11 -1.66 13.49
CA TRP A 97 -6.52 -0.97 14.64
C TRP A 97 -7.29 -1.32 15.92
N GLN A 98 -7.27 -2.60 16.25
CA GLN A 98 -7.82 -3.18 17.49
C GLN A 98 -6.99 -4.38 17.91
N GLU A 99 -6.91 -4.65 19.20
CA GLU A 99 -6.07 -5.72 19.76
C GLU A 99 -6.58 -7.10 19.41
N ALA A 100 -7.91 -7.26 19.34
CA ALA A 100 -8.52 -8.55 19.04
C ALA A 100 -9.89 -8.40 18.41
N CYS A 101 -10.35 -9.44 17.76
CA CYS A 101 -11.72 -9.53 17.25
C CYS A 101 -12.21 -10.99 17.22
N VAL A 102 -13.53 -11.15 17.20
CA VAL A 102 -14.21 -12.43 16.92
C VAL A 102 -14.93 -12.30 15.59
N ILE A 103 -14.74 -13.28 14.70
CA ILE A 103 -15.29 -13.28 13.34
C ILE A 103 -15.57 -14.70 12.87
N ASP A 104 -16.47 -14.85 11.89
CA ASP A 104 -16.70 -16.12 11.23
C ASP A 104 -15.42 -16.64 10.56
N ALA A 105 -15.16 -17.92 10.72
CA ALA A 105 -13.97 -18.59 10.21
C ALA A 105 -13.96 -18.70 8.67
N GLU A 106 -15.15 -18.62 8.05
CA GLU A 106 -15.28 -18.73 6.60
C GLU A 106 -14.62 -17.55 5.89
N GLY A 107 -13.81 -17.86 4.89
CA GLY A 107 -13.14 -16.86 4.05
C GLY A 107 -11.89 -16.22 4.66
N LEU A 108 -11.50 -16.61 5.87
CA LEU A 108 -10.23 -16.13 6.44
C LEU A 108 -9.03 -16.65 5.63
N LYS A 109 -8.13 -15.72 5.29
CA LYS A 109 -6.90 -16.04 4.56
C LYS A 109 -5.77 -16.34 5.53
N VAL A 110 -5.38 -17.62 5.58
CA VAL A 110 -4.17 -18.06 6.30
C VAL A 110 -2.95 -17.60 5.52
N LEU A 111 -1.98 -17.03 6.23
CA LEU A 111 -0.71 -16.60 5.65
C LEU A 111 0.30 -17.75 5.66
N PRO A 112 1.22 -17.81 4.68
CA PRO A 112 2.32 -18.76 4.71
C PRO A 112 3.19 -18.60 5.96
N GLU A 113 3.67 -19.71 6.49
CA GLU A 113 4.63 -19.70 7.59
C GLU A 113 5.95 -19.03 7.21
N GLY A 114 6.58 -18.38 8.18
CA GLY A 114 7.89 -17.76 8.01
C GLY A 114 7.88 -16.39 7.32
N LEU A 115 6.73 -15.79 7.11
CA LEU A 115 6.67 -14.40 6.66
C LEU A 115 7.22 -13.45 7.74
N PRO A 116 8.09 -12.48 7.39
CA PRO A 116 8.42 -11.39 8.30
C PRO A 116 7.16 -10.62 8.70
N ILE A 117 7.03 -10.26 9.98
CA ILE A 117 5.81 -9.63 10.51
C ILE A 117 5.51 -8.29 9.84
N GLU A 118 6.53 -7.51 9.50
CA GLU A 118 6.39 -6.26 8.76
C GLU A 118 5.87 -6.47 7.34
N MET A 119 6.25 -7.57 6.69
CA MET A 119 5.69 -7.94 5.39
C MET A 119 4.24 -8.40 5.52
N ALA A 120 3.94 -9.23 6.52
CA ALA A 120 2.58 -9.69 6.78
C ALA A 120 1.62 -8.52 7.08
N ALA A 121 2.09 -7.51 7.85
CA ALA A 121 1.31 -6.32 8.19
C ALA A 121 1.07 -5.35 7.01
N THR A 122 1.81 -5.48 5.90
CA THR A 122 1.74 -4.57 4.73
C THR A 122 1.43 -5.28 3.42
N LEU A 123 1.00 -6.53 3.51
CA LEU A 123 0.92 -7.48 2.40
C LEU A 123 -0.20 -7.16 1.39
N PHE A 124 -1.32 -6.61 1.86
CA PHE A 124 -2.58 -6.63 1.11
C PHE A 124 -2.84 -5.39 0.26
N ILE A 125 -2.10 -4.31 0.46
CA ILE A 125 -2.29 -3.05 -0.28
C ILE A 125 -1.08 -2.73 -1.16
N ASN A 126 0.12 -2.62 -0.57
CA ASN A 126 1.27 -2.04 -1.25
C ASN A 126 1.96 -3.00 -2.25
N PRO A 127 2.31 -4.26 -1.90
CA PRO A 127 2.90 -5.20 -2.85
C PRO A 127 2.00 -5.53 -4.04
N PRO A 128 0.69 -5.84 -3.87
CA PRO A 128 -0.19 -6.10 -5.00
C PRO A 128 -0.41 -4.87 -5.87
N THR A 129 -0.43 -3.66 -5.30
CA THR A 129 -0.47 -2.43 -6.08
C THR A 129 0.77 -2.30 -6.98
N ALA A 130 1.98 -2.46 -6.42
CA ALA A 130 3.22 -2.40 -7.20
C ALA A 130 3.27 -3.47 -8.31
N TRP A 131 2.82 -4.69 -8.00
CA TRP A 131 2.74 -5.76 -8.98
C TRP A 131 1.85 -5.36 -10.16
N ARG A 132 0.60 -4.91 -9.91
CA ARG A 132 -0.34 -4.53 -10.95
C ARG A 132 0.13 -3.35 -11.78
N LEU A 133 0.72 -2.34 -11.13
CA LEU A 133 1.25 -1.16 -11.82
C LEU A 133 2.31 -1.52 -12.89
N LEU A 134 3.11 -2.56 -12.66
CA LEU A 134 4.14 -2.99 -13.61
C LEU A 134 3.67 -4.03 -14.64
N HIS A 135 2.48 -4.64 -14.46
CA HIS A 135 2.03 -5.72 -15.35
C HIS A 135 0.80 -5.37 -16.19
N ASP A 136 -0.09 -4.46 -15.74
CA ASP A 136 -1.42 -4.37 -16.33
C ASP A 136 -1.56 -3.25 -17.37
N PHE A 137 -0.68 -2.26 -17.41
CA PHE A 137 -0.89 -1.03 -18.19
C PHE A 137 -0.03 -0.93 -19.46
N VAL A 138 1.16 -1.49 -19.43
CA VAL A 138 2.12 -1.47 -20.53
C VAL A 138 2.89 -2.79 -20.53
N GLU A 139 3.07 -3.40 -21.71
CA GLU A 139 3.99 -4.52 -21.85
C GLU A 139 5.44 -4.02 -21.69
N LEU A 140 6.01 -4.22 -20.49
CA LEU A 140 7.36 -3.85 -20.15
C LEU A 140 8.33 -5.03 -20.34
N LYS A 141 9.50 -4.73 -20.92
CA LYS A 141 10.60 -5.69 -21.14
C LYS A 141 11.85 -5.24 -20.40
N SER A 142 12.75 -6.16 -20.15
CA SER A 142 14.06 -5.84 -19.57
C SER A 142 14.75 -4.73 -20.36
N GLY A 143 15.23 -3.70 -19.64
CA GLY A 143 15.82 -2.48 -20.19
C GLY A 143 14.84 -1.38 -20.58
N ASP A 144 13.52 -1.57 -20.45
CA ASP A 144 12.53 -0.51 -20.59
C ASP A 144 12.55 0.42 -19.37
N TRP A 145 12.18 1.69 -19.58
CA TRP A 145 12.17 2.71 -18.53
C TRP A 145 10.77 3.08 -18.07
N ILE A 146 10.63 3.22 -16.78
CA ILE A 146 9.46 3.81 -16.13
C ILE A 146 9.88 5.01 -15.28
N ILE A 147 8.93 5.89 -14.98
CA ILE A 147 9.10 7.02 -14.06
C ILE A 147 8.03 6.98 -12.96
N GLN A 148 8.40 7.30 -11.74
CA GLN A 148 7.44 7.40 -10.63
C GLN A 148 7.72 8.59 -9.73
N ASN A 149 6.65 9.22 -9.20
CA ASN A 149 6.75 10.18 -8.09
C ASN A 149 6.54 9.51 -6.74
N ALA A 150 6.84 10.22 -5.65
CA ALA A 150 6.83 9.69 -4.29
C ALA A 150 7.53 8.32 -4.18
N ALA A 151 8.67 8.16 -4.83
CA ALA A 151 9.41 6.90 -4.96
C ALA A 151 9.84 6.30 -3.61
N ASN A 152 9.90 7.10 -2.55
CA ASN A 152 10.15 6.66 -1.17
C ASN A 152 8.88 6.19 -0.42
N SER A 153 7.71 6.21 -1.05
CA SER A 153 6.50 5.60 -0.48
C SER A 153 6.60 4.07 -0.47
N ALA A 154 5.77 3.41 0.32
CA ALA A 154 5.78 1.94 0.36
C ALA A 154 5.57 1.32 -1.03
N VAL A 155 4.57 1.78 -1.80
CA VAL A 155 4.36 1.32 -3.18
C VAL A 155 5.56 1.63 -4.06
N GLY A 156 6.14 2.85 -3.96
CA GLY A 156 7.30 3.26 -4.76
C GLY A 156 8.53 2.37 -4.49
N ILE A 157 8.75 1.97 -3.24
CA ILE A 157 9.82 1.05 -2.86
C ILE A 157 9.57 -0.36 -3.45
N PHE A 158 8.35 -0.89 -3.36
CA PHE A 158 8.02 -2.18 -3.99
C PHE A 158 8.12 -2.13 -5.52
N VAL A 159 7.80 -1.00 -6.15
CA VAL A 159 8.01 -0.79 -7.59
C VAL A 159 9.50 -0.86 -7.93
N ILE A 160 10.38 -0.20 -7.16
CA ILE A 160 11.85 -0.27 -7.36
C ILE A 160 12.34 -1.73 -7.22
N GLN A 161 11.95 -2.41 -6.15
CA GLN A 161 12.36 -3.79 -5.88
C GLN A 161 11.93 -4.74 -7.01
N LEU A 162 10.67 -4.64 -7.45
CA LEU A 162 10.13 -5.48 -8.52
C LEU A 162 10.74 -5.13 -9.88
N ALA A 163 10.90 -3.84 -10.20
CA ALA A 163 11.52 -3.39 -11.44
C ALA A 163 12.95 -3.92 -11.56
N LYS A 164 13.75 -3.85 -10.48
CA LYS A 164 15.09 -4.44 -10.44
C LYS A 164 15.07 -5.94 -10.75
N LYS A 165 14.14 -6.70 -10.17
CA LYS A 165 13.96 -8.14 -10.44
C LYS A 165 13.61 -8.42 -11.90
N LEU A 166 12.78 -7.58 -12.50
CA LEU A 166 12.34 -7.72 -13.90
C LEU A 166 13.32 -7.12 -14.91
N GLY A 167 14.40 -6.49 -14.46
CA GLY A 167 15.35 -5.77 -15.30
C GLY A 167 14.78 -4.48 -15.92
N ILE A 168 13.68 -3.97 -15.39
CA ILE A 168 13.07 -2.69 -15.78
C ILE A 168 13.85 -1.57 -15.10
N LYS A 169 14.12 -0.50 -15.85
CA LYS A 169 14.83 0.67 -15.38
C LYS A 169 13.88 1.70 -14.78
N THR A 170 14.29 2.32 -13.68
CA THR A 170 13.43 3.25 -12.92
C THR A 170 14.03 4.64 -12.83
N LEU A 171 13.21 5.66 -13.12
CA LEU A 171 13.48 7.06 -12.84
C LEU A 171 12.56 7.47 -11.67
N ASN A 172 13.15 7.84 -10.56
CA ASN A 172 12.47 7.95 -9.28
C ASN A 172 12.49 9.39 -8.77
N ILE A 173 11.33 9.96 -8.48
CA ILE A 173 11.20 11.34 -8.04
C ILE A 173 10.87 11.38 -6.56
N VAL A 174 11.65 12.16 -5.81
CA VAL A 174 11.47 12.39 -4.38
C VAL A 174 11.47 13.88 -4.05
N ARG A 175 10.82 14.27 -2.96
CA ARG A 175 10.87 15.65 -2.47
C ARG A 175 12.20 15.98 -1.78
N ARG A 176 12.79 14.99 -1.12
CA ARG A 176 13.96 15.14 -0.24
C ARG A 176 15.21 14.55 -0.90
N LYS A 177 16.20 15.41 -1.16
CA LYS A 177 17.45 15.03 -1.86
C LYS A 177 18.28 13.98 -1.14
N GLU A 178 18.23 13.98 0.21
CA GLU A 178 18.95 13.02 1.06
C GLU A 178 18.48 11.58 0.91
N LEU A 179 17.34 11.34 0.23
CA LEU A 179 16.84 10.00 -0.03
C LEU A 179 17.43 9.35 -1.28
N LYS A 180 18.17 10.11 -2.11
CA LYS A 180 18.67 9.60 -3.39
C LYS A 180 19.52 8.34 -3.21
N GLU A 181 20.52 8.39 -2.35
CA GLU A 181 21.42 7.25 -2.13
C GLU A 181 20.67 6.05 -1.54
N LYS A 182 19.78 6.28 -0.58
CA LYS A 182 18.97 5.21 0.02
C LYS A 182 18.12 4.46 -1.02
N LEU A 183 17.53 5.18 -1.98
CA LEU A 183 16.76 4.54 -3.05
C LEU A 183 17.65 3.79 -4.05
N LYS A 184 18.85 4.31 -4.35
CA LYS A 184 19.82 3.60 -5.18
C LYS A 184 20.29 2.29 -4.55
N GLU A 185 20.52 2.28 -3.24
CA GLU A 185 20.84 1.05 -2.48
C GLU A 185 19.73 -0.02 -2.61
N LEU A 186 18.46 0.40 -2.68
CA LEU A 186 17.33 -0.48 -2.91
C LEU A 186 17.22 -0.97 -4.37
N GLY A 187 17.97 -0.36 -5.28
CA GLY A 187 18.00 -0.75 -6.69
C GLY A 187 17.37 0.23 -7.66
N ALA A 188 17.09 1.46 -7.23
CA ALA A 188 16.69 2.53 -8.14
C ALA A 188 17.84 2.87 -9.10
N ASP A 189 17.55 3.01 -10.41
CA ASP A 189 18.56 3.35 -11.40
C ASP A 189 18.90 4.85 -11.34
N GLU A 190 17.88 5.70 -11.48
CA GLU A 190 18.03 7.14 -11.38
C GLU A 190 17.07 7.74 -10.35
N VAL A 191 17.57 8.75 -9.61
CA VAL A 191 16.79 9.42 -8.57
C VAL A 191 16.98 10.93 -8.66
N PHE A 192 15.88 11.65 -8.84
CA PHE A 192 15.81 13.11 -8.90
C PHE A 192 14.96 13.69 -7.77
N SER A 193 15.25 14.93 -7.41
CA SER A 193 14.31 15.69 -6.60
C SER A 193 13.26 16.40 -7.47
N GLU A 194 12.11 16.73 -6.89
CA GLU A 194 11.04 17.46 -7.59
C GLU A 194 11.48 18.84 -8.10
N GLU A 195 12.57 19.42 -7.57
CA GLU A 195 13.13 20.70 -7.99
C GLU A 195 13.96 20.59 -9.29
N GLU A 196 14.35 19.36 -9.68
CA GLU A 196 15.18 19.13 -10.89
C GLU A 196 14.27 18.93 -12.10
N GLU A 197 14.68 19.44 -13.25
CA GLU A 197 13.95 19.31 -14.52
C GLU A 197 14.15 17.93 -15.17
N TYR A 198 13.95 16.86 -14.41
CA TYR A 198 14.18 15.46 -14.81
C TYR A 198 13.43 15.06 -16.11
N TRP A 199 12.31 15.71 -16.43
CA TRP A 199 11.58 15.47 -17.67
C TRP A 199 12.32 15.93 -18.93
N LYS A 200 13.33 16.78 -18.81
CA LYS A 200 14.20 17.20 -19.91
C LYS A 200 15.35 16.23 -20.18
N THR A 201 15.77 15.49 -19.18
CA THR A 201 16.92 14.58 -19.23
C THR A 201 16.55 13.16 -19.69
N GLY A 202 15.25 12.85 -19.81
CA GLY A 202 14.74 11.54 -20.20
C GLY A 202 15.40 10.92 -21.46
N PRO A 203 15.55 11.63 -22.59
CA PRO A 203 16.19 11.08 -23.78
C PRO A 203 17.65 10.67 -23.57
N GLU A 204 18.43 11.45 -22.81
CA GLU A 204 19.83 11.16 -22.50
C GLU A 204 19.93 9.94 -21.56
N ILE A 205 19.20 9.94 -20.46
CA ILE A 205 19.23 8.88 -19.45
C ILE A 205 18.80 7.54 -20.03
N THR A 206 17.77 7.54 -20.88
CA THR A 206 17.21 6.31 -21.45
C THR A 206 18.01 5.82 -22.68
N GLY A 207 19.05 6.52 -23.09
CA GLY A 207 19.79 6.21 -24.32
C GLY A 207 18.89 6.23 -25.57
N GLY A 208 17.88 7.12 -25.59
CA GLY A 208 16.91 7.23 -26.68
C GLY A 208 15.76 6.23 -26.65
N LYS A 209 15.72 5.29 -25.71
CA LYS A 209 14.62 4.31 -25.60
C LYS A 209 13.30 4.93 -25.15
N GLY A 210 13.38 6.04 -24.40
CA GLY A 210 12.22 6.74 -23.86
C GLY A 210 11.57 6.05 -22.65
N ILE A 211 10.63 6.74 -22.05
CA ILE A 211 9.89 6.28 -20.85
C ILE A 211 8.50 5.87 -21.26
N LYS A 212 8.13 4.61 -20.99
CA LYS A 212 6.86 4.02 -21.44
C LYS A 212 5.71 4.17 -20.43
N LEU A 213 6.04 4.18 -19.14
CA LEU A 213 5.07 4.17 -18.05
C LEU A 213 5.42 5.20 -16.99
N ALA A 214 4.45 6.01 -16.60
CA ALA A 214 4.54 6.94 -15.48
C ALA A 214 3.57 6.54 -14.37
N LEU A 215 4.07 6.42 -13.14
CA LEU A 215 3.30 6.02 -11.96
C LEU A 215 3.14 7.21 -11.02
N ASN A 216 1.91 7.68 -10.87
CA ASN A 216 1.57 8.87 -10.10
C ASN A 216 0.77 8.53 -8.85
N SER A 217 1.27 8.93 -7.68
CA SER A 217 0.57 8.88 -6.40
C SER A 217 0.37 10.24 -5.74
N VAL A 218 0.89 11.31 -6.35
CA VAL A 218 0.89 12.66 -5.76
C VAL A 218 -0.25 13.53 -6.28
N GLY A 219 -0.40 13.64 -7.59
CA GLY A 219 -1.32 14.60 -8.22
C GLY A 219 -0.66 15.92 -8.59
N GLY A 220 -1.46 16.94 -8.92
CA GLY A 220 -1.02 18.31 -9.19
C GLY A 220 0.10 18.45 -10.21
N GLU A 221 1.03 19.37 -9.97
CA GLU A 221 2.19 19.64 -10.85
C GLU A 221 3.17 18.47 -10.94
N SER A 222 3.34 17.69 -9.85
CA SER A 222 4.18 16.48 -9.85
C SER A 222 3.73 15.48 -10.92
N ALA A 223 2.41 15.26 -11.05
CA ALA A 223 1.84 14.40 -12.09
C ALA A 223 2.07 14.96 -13.51
N ILE A 224 1.94 16.28 -13.69
CA ILE A 224 2.18 16.95 -14.98
C ILE A 224 3.62 16.74 -15.43
N ASN A 225 4.58 16.85 -14.52
CA ASN A 225 5.99 16.67 -14.82
C ASN A 225 6.32 15.21 -15.19
N LEU A 226 5.64 14.23 -14.60
CA LEU A 226 5.75 12.83 -15.07
C LEU A 226 5.24 12.68 -16.51
N ILE A 227 4.11 13.33 -16.85
CA ILE A 227 3.55 13.30 -18.22
C ILE A 227 4.53 13.92 -19.23
N LYS A 228 5.17 15.04 -18.88
CA LYS A 228 6.19 15.68 -19.73
C LYS A 228 7.40 14.77 -19.99
N GLY A 229 7.72 13.87 -19.06
CA GLY A 229 8.81 12.91 -19.18
C GLY A 229 8.49 11.67 -20.01
N LEU A 230 7.21 11.42 -20.31
CA LEU A 230 6.80 10.25 -21.11
C LEU A 230 7.17 10.41 -22.58
N SER A 231 7.53 9.30 -23.18
CA SER A 231 7.70 9.19 -24.64
C SER A 231 6.34 9.13 -25.35
N PRO A 232 6.27 9.45 -26.65
CA PRO A 232 5.07 9.26 -27.44
C PRO A 232 4.52 7.83 -27.31
N GLY A 233 3.20 7.69 -27.12
CA GLY A 233 2.52 6.43 -26.87
C GLY A 233 2.61 5.93 -25.42
N GLY A 234 3.27 6.67 -24.53
CA GLY A 234 3.43 6.31 -23.12
C GLY A 234 2.12 6.37 -22.33
N THR A 235 2.09 5.67 -21.21
CA THR A 235 0.92 5.58 -20.33
C THR A 235 1.22 6.22 -18.97
N HIS A 236 0.33 7.11 -18.52
CA HIS A 236 0.35 7.68 -17.18
C HIS A 236 -0.75 7.02 -16.33
N VAL A 237 -0.37 6.40 -15.21
CA VAL A 237 -1.29 5.74 -14.28
C VAL A 237 -1.32 6.49 -12.97
N THR A 238 -2.51 6.94 -12.56
CA THR A 238 -2.75 7.56 -11.25
C THR A 238 -3.35 6.53 -10.30
N PHE A 239 -2.66 6.26 -9.19
CA PHE A 239 -3.10 5.33 -8.14
C PHE A 239 -3.19 5.98 -6.75
N GLY A 240 -2.87 7.27 -6.64
CA GLY A 240 -2.96 8.06 -5.42
C GLY A 240 -3.10 9.56 -5.73
N ALA A 241 -3.46 10.34 -4.71
CA ALA A 241 -3.69 11.78 -4.80
C ALA A 241 -3.22 12.49 -3.52
N MET A 242 -1.96 12.26 -3.11
CA MET A 242 -1.44 12.74 -1.81
C MET A 242 -1.39 14.27 -1.67
N SER A 243 -1.36 15.02 -2.78
CA SER A 243 -1.44 16.49 -2.74
C SER A 243 -2.86 17.01 -2.62
N PHE A 244 -3.87 16.18 -2.88
CA PHE A 244 -5.27 16.58 -3.06
C PHE A 244 -5.51 17.59 -4.21
N GLU A 245 -4.49 17.88 -5.01
CA GLU A 245 -4.57 18.79 -6.13
C GLU A 245 -5.00 18.06 -7.42
N PRO A 246 -5.95 18.62 -8.20
CA PRO A 246 -6.36 18.03 -9.46
C PRO A 246 -5.22 18.08 -10.48
N ILE A 247 -5.16 17.08 -11.34
CA ILE A 247 -4.18 17.04 -12.44
C ILE A 247 -4.73 17.86 -13.61
N ARG A 248 -4.01 18.89 -14.02
CA ARG A 248 -4.31 19.69 -15.24
C ARG A 248 -3.52 19.12 -16.40
N PHE A 249 -4.13 18.23 -17.16
CA PHE A 249 -3.47 17.54 -18.26
C PHE A 249 -3.01 18.50 -19.38
N PRO A 250 -1.76 18.42 -19.81
CA PRO A 250 -1.27 19.20 -20.94
C PRO A 250 -1.84 18.62 -22.25
N THR A 251 -2.88 19.25 -22.79
CA THR A 251 -3.64 18.79 -23.96
C THR A 251 -2.74 18.46 -25.17
N ARG A 252 -1.65 19.22 -25.34
CA ARG A 252 -0.69 19.00 -26.44
C ARG A 252 -0.06 17.59 -26.37
N GLN A 253 0.33 17.14 -25.18
CA GLN A 253 0.93 15.81 -24.97
C GLN A 253 -0.09 14.70 -25.21
N LEU A 254 -1.36 14.92 -24.84
CA LEU A 254 -2.42 13.96 -25.14
C LEU A 254 -2.62 13.78 -26.66
N ILE A 255 -2.71 14.91 -27.40
CA ILE A 255 -3.02 14.85 -28.85
C ILE A 255 -1.80 14.42 -29.67
N PHE A 256 -0.66 15.09 -29.49
CA PHE A 256 0.50 14.90 -30.37
C PHE A 256 1.50 13.86 -29.82
N GLY A 257 1.45 13.58 -28.52
CA GLY A 257 2.25 12.56 -27.87
C GLY A 257 1.54 11.20 -27.75
N ASP A 258 0.26 11.12 -28.12
CA ASP A 258 -0.57 9.89 -27.94
C ASP A 258 -0.48 9.34 -26.49
N ILE A 259 -0.43 10.24 -25.49
CA ILE A 259 -0.31 9.82 -24.08
C ILE A 259 -1.64 9.24 -23.60
N LYS A 260 -1.58 8.06 -23.02
CA LYS A 260 -2.71 7.38 -22.41
C LYS A 260 -2.80 7.71 -20.92
N LEU A 261 -4.00 7.87 -20.42
CA LEU A 261 -4.27 8.15 -19.01
C LEU A 261 -5.12 7.04 -18.43
N ALA A 262 -4.70 6.51 -17.29
CA ALA A 262 -5.40 5.47 -16.58
C ALA A 262 -5.45 5.76 -15.07
N GLY A 263 -6.45 5.22 -14.40
CA GLY A 263 -6.52 5.15 -12.95
C GLY A 263 -6.35 3.72 -12.48
N PHE A 264 -5.80 3.53 -11.27
CA PHE A 264 -5.71 2.23 -10.64
C PHE A 264 -6.11 2.29 -9.16
N TRP A 265 -6.92 1.34 -8.75
CA TRP A 265 -7.32 1.14 -7.36
C TRP A 265 -7.36 -0.35 -7.05
N ILE A 266 -6.51 -0.80 -6.14
CA ILE A 266 -6.33 -2.23 -5.83
C ILE A 266 -7.62 -2.90 -5.34
N ASP A 267 -8.44 -2.19 -4.54
CA ASP A 267 -9.70 -2.77 -4.06
C ASP A 267 -10.70 -3.00 -5.20
N SER A 268 -10.73 -2.10 -6.19
CA SER A 268 -11.54 -2.29 -7.40
C SER A 268 -11.07 -3.49 -8.19
N TRP A 269 -9.75 -3.64 -8.33
CA TRP A 269 -9.15 -4.79 -9.01
C TRP A 269 -9.53 -6.10 -8.31
N MET A 270 -9.35 -6.18 -6.98
CA MET A 270 -9.68 -7.38 -6.20
C MET A 270 -11.16 -7.77 -6.30
N ARG A 271 -12.07 -6.78 -6.33
CA ARG A 271 -13.51 -7.04 -6.45
C ARG A 271 -13.96 -7.44 -7.86
N SER A 272 -13.25 -7.03 -8.89
CA SER A 272 -13.60 -7.28 -10.29
C SER A 272 -12.99 -8.55 -10.87
N HIS A 273 -12.09 -9.21 -10.14
CA HIS A 273 -11.41 -10.42 -10.57
C HIS A 273 -11.86 -11.65 -9.76
N SER A 274 -11.72 -12.82 -10.34
CA SER A 274 -12.04 -14.07 -9.67
C SER A 274 -11.12 -14.35 -8.48
N GLN A 275 -11.59 -15.08 -7.49
CA GLN A 275 -10.79 -15.48 -6.34
C GLN A 275 -9.48 -16.16 -6.77
N LYS A 276 -9.52 -17.00 -7.83
CA LYS A 276 -8.34 -17.66 -8.38
C LYS A 276 -7.29 -16.67 -8.88
N GLU A 277 -7.69 -15.58 -9.55
CA GLU A 277 -6.74 -14.54 -10.02
C GLU A 277 -6.14 -13.79 -8.86
N VAL A 278 -6.95 -13.48 -7.85
CA VAL A 278 -6.48 -12.83 -6.61
C VAL A 278 -5.48 -13.75 -5.88
N ASP A 279 -5.79 -15.02 -5.72
CA ASP A 279 -4.91 -15.98 -5.05
C ASP A 279 -3.60 -16.17 -5.83
N THR A 280 -3.66 -16.29 -7.15
CA THR A 280 -2.45 -16.36 -8.01
C THR A 280 -1.56 -15.13 -7.83
N GLN A 281 -2.14 -13.94 -7.69
CA GLN A 281 -1.35 -12.74 -7.40
C GLN A 281 -0.63 -12.84 -6.07
N PHE A 282 -1.31 -13.30 -5.00
CA PHE A 282 -0.67 -13.46 -3.70
C PHE A 282 0.39 -14.56 -3.70
N GLU A 283 0.19 -15.66 -4.42
CA GLU A 283 1.22 -16.69 -4.61
C GLU A 283 2.50 -16.09 -5.23
N ASN A 284 2.38 -15.27 -6.27
CA ASN A 284 3.53 -14.56 -6.85
C ASN A 284 4.21 -13.62 -5.85
N ILE A 285 3.42 -12.88 -5.06
CA ILE A 285 3.96 -11.99 -4.02
C ILE A 285 4.68 -12.77 -2.94
N TYR A 286 4.12 -13.89 -2.47
CA TYR A 286 4.78 -14.77 -1.50
C TYR A 286 6.11 -15.32 -2.03
N ALA A 287 6.18 -15.70 -3.31
CA ALA A 287 7.42 -16.12 -3.94
C ALA A 287 8.47 -15.00 -3.92
N LEU A 288 8.09 -13.75 -4.24
CA LEU A 288 8.98 -12.60 -4.20
C LEU A 288 9.47 -12.27 -2.78
N ILE A 289 8.64 -12.46 -1.76
CA ILE A 289 9.06 -12.30 -0.36
C ILE A 289 10.05 -13.40 0.02
N LYS A 290 9.72 -14.65 -0.29
CA LYS A 290 10.54 -15.81 0.04
C LYS A 290 11.94 -15.76 -0.59
N GLU A 291 12.07 -15.24 -1.80
CA GLU A 291 13.37 -15.06 -2.47
C GLU A 291 14.10 -13.77 -2.07
N GLY A 292 13.51 -12.95 -1.19
CA GLY A 292 14.11 -11.70 -0.70
C GLY A 292 14.01 -10.51 -1.68
N THR A 293 13.21 -10.61 -2.74
CA THR A 293 12.94 -9.48 -3.64
C THR A 293 12.10 -8.41 -2.95
N PHE A 294 11.01 -8.80 -2.29
CA PHE A 294 10.16 -7.88 -1.54
C PHE A 294 10.53 -7.83 -0.06
N SER A 295 10.70 -6.62 0.45
CA SER A 295 10.88 -6.34 1.86
C SER A 295 10.24 -5.00 2.23
N THR A 296 9.64 -4.93 3.41
CA THR A 296 9.07 -3.70 3.96
C THR A 296 10.12 -3.00 4.83
N ILE A 297 10.36 -1.73 4.55
CA ILE A 297 11.19 -0.88 5.41
C ILE A 297 10.29 -0.31 6.49
N VAL A 298 10.61 -0.58 7.74
CA VAL A 298 9.91 -0.03 8.91
C VAL A 298 10.71 1.10 9.50
N GLU A 299 10.10 2.27 9.63
CA GLU A 299 10.70 3.41 10.34
C GLU A 299 10.52 3.26 11.85
N LYS A 300 9.30 2.95 12.28
CA LYS A 300 9.01 2.81 13.72
C LYS A 300 7.77 1.96 13.99
N TRP A 301 7.83 1.25 15.10
CA TRP A 301 6.73 0.51 15.70
C TRP A 301 6.12 1.30 16.86
N TYR A 302 4.81 1.22 17.01
CA TYR A 302 4.04 1.80 18.09
C TYR A 302 3.07 0.77 18.66
N SER A 303 2.70 0.90 19.94
CA SER A 303 1.52 0.23 20.49
C SER A 303 0.23 0.89 19.96
N LEU A 304 -0.89 0.19 19.97
CA LEU A 304 -2.19 0.79 19.62
C LEU A 304 -2.54 1.95 20.56
N SER A 305 -2.18 1.86 21.84
CA SER A 305 -2.41 2.93 22.82
C SER A 305 -1.69 4.23 22.45
N ALA A 306 -0.56 4.17 21.73
CA ALA A 306 0.19 5.32 21.22
C ALA A 306 -0.25 5.77 19.82
N PHE A 307 -1.52 5.53 19.45
CA PHE A 307 -1.99 5.81 18.08
C PHE A 307 -1.87 7.27 17.67
N LYS A 308 -2.02 8.23 18.59
CA LYS A 308 -1.91 9.66 18.28
C LYS A 308 -0.51 10.01 17.81
N GLU A 309 0.51 9.59 18.56
CA GLU A 309 1.92 9.77 18.21
C GLU A 309 2.28 9.05 16.91
N ALA A 310 1.73 7.84 16.70
CA ALA A 310 1.93 7.09 15.46
C ALA A 310 1.36 7.81 14.25
N LEU A 311 0.17 8.40 14.35
CA LEU A 311 -0.48 9.16 13.28
C LEU A 311 0.24 10.48 13.00
N GLU A 312 0.68 11.19 14.04
CA GLU A 312 1.50 12.40 13.90
C GLU A 312 2.81 12.08 13.18
N HIS A 313 3.49 10.99 13.55
CA HIS A 313 4.71 10.55 12.86
C HIS A 313 4.41 10.12 11.41
N ALA A 314 3.31 9.41 11.18
CA ALA A 314 2.92 8.99 9.84
C ALA A 314 2.63 10.16 8.87
N ALA A 315 2.25 11.31 9.40
CA ALA A 315 2.04 12.55 8.64
C ALA A 315 3.35 13.33 8.37
N GLN A 316 4.45 13.02 9.06
CA GLN A 316 5.74 13.68 8.87
C GLN A 316 6.57 13.07 7.73
N PRO A 317 7.58 13.82 7.23
CA PRO A 317 8.54 13.27 6.30
C PRO A 317 9.31 12.09 6.91
N ARG A 318 9.23 10.91 6.28
CA ARG A 318 9.82 9.67 6.79
C ARG A 318 10.36 8.79 5.66
N PHE A 319 11.10 7.74 6.03
CA PHE A 319 11.57 6.72 5.10
C PHE A 319 11.26 5.33 5.66
N GLY A 320 10.12 4.79 5.27
CA GLY A 320 9.61 3.52 5.76
C GLY A 320 8.18 3.62 6.29
N LYS A 321 7.65 2.52 6.75
CA LYS A 321 6.31 2.39 7.31
C LYS A 321 6.28 2.66 8.80
N ILE A 322 5.21 3.27 9.26
CA ILE A 322 4.82 3.26 10.66
C ILE A 322 3.84 2.11 10.84
N LEU A 323 4.13 1.27 11.81
CA LEU A 323 3.35 0.07 12.11
C LEU A 323 2.90 0.07 13.57
N PHE A 324 1.72 -0.48 13.81
CA PHE A 324 1.30 -0.89 15.12
C PHE A 324 1.76 -2.33 15.40
N ARG A 325 2.18 -2.58 16.61
CA ARG A 325 2.44 -3.93 17.13
C ARG A 325 1.35 -4.29 18.13
N GLY A 326 0.77 -5.49 18.01
CA GLY A 326 -0.09 -6.06 19.02
C GLY A 326 0.68 -6.25 20.33
N GLU A 327 -0.03 -6.21 21.44
CA GLU A 327 0.56 -6.53 22.74
C GLU A 327 0.90 -8.03 22.84
N GLU A 328 1.95 -8.37 23.60
CA GLU A 328 2.38 -9.77 23.83
C GLU A 328 1.36 -10.58 24.64
#